data_70d52e7abb3c8aec367108750e1e910f
#
_entry.id   70d52e7abb3c8aec367108750e1e910f
#
_cell.length_a   1.000
_cell.length_b   1.000
_cell.length_c   1.000
_cell.angle_alpha   90.00
_cell.angle_beta   90.00
_cell.angle_gamma   90.00
#
_symmetry.space_group_name_H-M   'P 1'
#
loop_
_entity.id
_entity.type
_entity.pdbx_description
1 polymer ?
#
loop_
_entity_poly.entity_id
_entity_poly.type
_entity_poly.pdbx_seq_one_letter_code
_entity_poly.pdbx_strand_id
1 'polypeptide(L)'
;MKRDIFSYRFFSWDRIYAIIKKQSIMTNAEKVNEFLDRAGVWFFLTTDGDQPKGRPFRFHLLQNDTLYFGTGTFKRVFRQMTANPHVEILAVRGSEFLRYDGTVVLEETDDLAEAVLAKAPAMREVYNDSTGLRLGMFHLTDGTVEICTATGQKETFAL
;
A
#
# COMPACT_ATOMS: atom_id res chain seq x y z
N MET A 1 35.46 46.64 23.20
CA MET A 1 35.70 45.22 22.98
C MET A 1 34.44 44.49 23.41
N LYS A 2 33.47 44.29 22.50
CA LYS A 2 32.22 43.56 22.75
C LYS A 2 32.36 42.19 22.19
N ARG A 3 32.20 41.17 23.03
CA ARG A 3 32.23 39.76 22.64
C ARG A 3 30.84 39.39 22.11
N ASP A 4 30.78 38.96 20.87
CA ASP A 4 29.59 38.37 20.26
C ASP A 4 29.28 37.03 20.93
N ILE A 5 28.10 36.93 21.51
CA ILE A 5 27.57 35.72 22.11
C ILE A 5 26.96 34.90 20.99
N PHE A 6 27.58 33.77 20.69
CA PHE A 6 27.08 32.76 19.75
C PHE A 6 25.62 32.41 20.07
N SER A 7 24.72 32.72 19.17
CA SER A 7 23.34 32.27 19.17
C SER A 7 23.33 30.76 18.85
N TYR A 8 23.30 29.92 19.88
CA TYR A 8 22.95 28.51 19.71
C TYR A 8 21.48 28.45 19.33
N ARG A 9 21.18 28.10 18.09
CA ARG A 9 19.84 27.67 17.66
C ARG A 9 19.45 26.51 18.57
N PHE A 10 18.54 26.76 19.49
CA PHE A 10 17.86 25.74 20.27
C PHE A 10 17.13 24.81 19.27
N PHE A 11 17.75 23.68 18.99
CA PHE A 11 17.03 22.57 18.39
C PHE A 11 15.97 22.15 19.42
N SER A 12 14.69 22.43 19.11
CA SER A 12 13.60 22.10 20.00
C SER A 12 13.54 20.58 20.16
N TRP A 13 13.91 20.09 21.35
CA TRP A 13 13.80 18.70 21.76
C TRP A 13 12.37 18.18 21.58
N ASP A 14 11.36 19.06 21.63
CA ASP A 14 9.96 18.75 21.38
C ASP A 14 9.72 18.26 19.95
N ARG A 15 10.42 18.82 18.95
CA ARG A 15 10.34 18.34 17.56
C ARG A 15 11.00 16.97 17.40
N ILE A 16 12.15 16.76 18.02
CA ILE A 16 12.87 15.48 17.98
C ILE A 16 12.03 14.42 18.72
N TYR A 17 11.51 14.77 19.90
CA TYR A 17 10.65 13.88 20.68
C TYR A 17 9.34 13.55 19.94
N ALA A 18 8.72 14.52 19.26
CA ALA A 18 7.53 14.29 18.43
C ALA A 18 7.82 13.37 17.22
N ILE A 19 8.99 13.52 16.59
CA ILE A 19 9.43 12.64 15.48
C ILE A 19 9.69 11.22 15.99
N ILE A 20 10.41 11.08 17.12
CA ILE A 20 10.70 9.77 17.73
C ILE A 20 9.39 9.12 18.22
N LYS A 21 8.49 9.88 18.85
CA LYS A 21 7.19 9.38 19.29
C LYS A 21 6.28 9.00 18.14
N LYS A 22 6.35 9.70 17.01
CA LYS A 22 5.60 9.36 15.79
C LYS A 22 6.14 8.08 15.14
N GLN A 23 7.45 7.85 15.13
CA GLN A 23 8.06 6.62 14.63
C GLN A 23 7.81 5.40 15.53
N SER A 24 7.62 5.60 16.84
CA SER A 24 7.37 4.48 17.78
C SER A 24 5.90 4.04 17.87
N ILE A 25 4.99 4.64 17.08
CA ILE A 25 3.54 4.40 17.14
C ILE A 25 2.95 4.10 15.74
N MET A 26 3.78 3.89 14.70
CA MET A 26 3.25 3.46 13.41
C MET A 26 2.69 2.05 13.51
N THR A 27 1.44 1.88 13.06
CA THR A 27 0.86 0.56 12.92
C THR A 27 1.55 -0.23 11.81
N ASN A 28 1.34 -1.53 11.76
CA ASN A 28 1.86 -2.37 10.69
C ASN A 28 1.30 -1.95 9.32
N ALA A 29 0.02 -1.60 9.27
CA ALA A 29 -0.62 -1.09 8.05
C ALA A 29 -0.02 0.25 7.59
N GLU A 30 0.26 1.17 8.51
CA GLU A 30 0.94 2.43 8.21
C GLU A 30 2.36 2.21 7.66
N LYS A 31 3.11 1.23 8.20
CA LYS A 31 4.45 0.87 7.67
C LYS A 31 4.38 0.40 6.22
N VAL A 32 3.44 -0.49 5.91
CA VAL A 32 3.24 -0.99 4.54
C VAL A 32 2.79 0.14 3.63
N ASN A 33 1.82 0.97 4.06
CA ASN A 33 1.36 2.13 3.30
C ASN A 33 2.52 3.07 2.94
N GLU A 34 3.36 3.44 3.91
CA GLU A 34 4.54 4.29 3.66
C GLU A 34 5.53 3.62 2.70
N PHE A 35 5.72 2.30 2.80
CA PHE A 35 6.60 1.57 1.89
C PHE A 35 6.09 1.62 0.44
N LEU A 36 4.80 1.37 0.23
CA LEU A 36 4.15 1.40 -1.08
C LEU A 36 4.15 2.81 -1.69
N ASP A 37 3.88 3.84 -0.88
CA ASP A 37 3.95 5.25 -1.30
C ASP A 37 5.35 5.61 -1.83
N ARG A 38 6.40 5.20 -1.12
CA ARG A 38 7.79 5.46 -1.52
C ARG A 38 8.25 4.62 -2.70
N ALA A 39 7.72 3.41 -2.86
CA ALA A 39 7.97 2.57 -4.03
C ALA A 39 7.31 3.16 -5.29
N GLY A 40 6.14 3.79 -5.14
CA GLY A 40 5.36 4.42 -6.20
C GLY A 40 4.74 3.45 -7.20
N VAL A 41 5.47 2.42 -7.62
CA VAL A 41 4.99 1.26 -8.39
C VAL A 41 5.34 0.00 -7.63
N TRP A 42 4.38 -0.88 -7.51
CA TRP A 42 4.54 -2.19 -6.90
C TRP A 42 3.85 -3.25 -7.76
N PHE A 43 4.15 -4.51 -7.53
CA PHE A 43 3.64 -5.60 -8.35
C PHE A 43 2.64 -6.43 -7.55
N PHE A 44 1.50 -6.69 -8.17
CA PHE A 44 0.49 -7.59 -7.66
C PHE A 44 0.59 -8.93 -8.37
N LEU A 45 0.81 -10.00 -7.61
CA LEU A 45 1.06 -11.34 -8.11
C LEU A 45 -0.14 -12.23 -7.82
N THR A 46 -0.57 -12.96 -8.84
CA THR A 46 -1.67 -13.93 -8.78
C THR A 46 -1.28 -15.19 -9.54
N THR A 47 -2.15 -16.18 -9.58
CA THR A 47 -2.02 -17.34 -10.47
C THR A 47 -3.14 -17.36 -11.50
N ASP A 48 -2.87 -17.96 -12.65
CA ASP A 48 -3.82 -18.32 -13.70
C ASP A 48 -3.72 -19.83 -13.90
N GLY A 49 -4.52 -20.59 -13.17
CA GLY A 49 -4.25 -22.01 -12.94
C GLY A 49 -2.97 -22.18 -12.12
N ASP A 50 -1.99 -22.87 -12.68
CA ASP A 50 -0.65 -23.08 -12.12
C ASP A 50 0.38 -22.02 -12.55
N GLN A 51 0.00 -21.13 -13.47
CA GLN A 51 0.90 -20.14 -14.04
C GLN A 51 0.95 -18.84 -13.22
N PRO A 52 2.09 -18.46 -12.62
CA PRO A 52 2.25 -17.17 -11.94
C PRO A 52 2.05 -15.99 -12.90
N LYS A 53 1.38 -14.94 -12.42
CA LYS A 53 1.13 -13.70 -13.16
C LYS A 53 1.45 -12.50 -12.29
N GLY A 54 2.31 -11.59 -12.77
CA GLY A 54 2.63 -10.31 -12.13
C GLY A 54 2.22 -9.13 -13.00
N ARG A 55 1.78 -8.03 -12.39
CA ARG A 55 1.49 -6.76 -13.08
C ARG A 55 1.73 -5.57 -12.18
N PRO A 56 2.10 -4.42 -12.76
CA PRO A 56 2.31 -3.21 -11.99
C PRO A 56 0.98 -2.64 -11.47
N PHE A 57 1.01 -2.18 -10.24
CA PHE A 57 -0.03 -1.42 -9.57
C PHE A 57 0.55 -0.13 -9.00
N ARG A 58 -0.32 0.85 -8.72
CA ARG A 58 0.03 2.13 -8.09
C ARG A 58 -0.94 2.53 -7.00
N PHE A 59 -2.21 2.15 -7.16
CA PHE A 59 -3.26 2.60 -6.27
C PHE A 59 -3.38 1.70 -5.04
N HIS A 60 -3.34 2.32 -3.88
CA HIS A 60 -3.73 1.77 -2.60
C HIS A 60 -4.33 2.88 -1.73
N LEU A 61 -5.03 2.51 -0.69
CA LEU A 61 -5.68 3.42 0.25
C LEU A 61 -5.60 2.82 1.65
N LEU A 62 -5.01 3.56 2.59
CA LEU A 62 -5.10 3.24 4.01
C LEU A 62 -6.33 3.92 4.61
N GLN A 63 -7.25 3.13 5.17
CA GLN A 63 -8.44 3.64 5.86
C GLN A 63 -8.75 2.73 7.06
N ASN A 64 -8.89 3.33 8.26
CA ASN A 64 -9.19 2.60 9.51
C ASN A 64 -8.23 1.41 9.76
N ASP A 65 -6.94 1.64 9.56
CA ASP A 65 -5.87 0.65 9.71
C ASP A 65 -5.97 -0.57 8.77
N THR A 66 -6.75 -0.46 7.70
CA THR A 66 -6.86 -1.45 6.63
C THR A 66 -6.33 -0.88 5.33
N LEU A 67 -5.51 -1.67 4.62
CA LEU A 67 -5.01 -1.34 3.30
C LEU A 67 -5.94 -1.88 2.23
N TYR A 68 -6.55 -0.98 1.48
CA TYR A 68 -7.41 -1.29 0.35
C TYR A 68 -6.68 -1.09 -0.97
N PHE A 69 -7.01 -1.95 -1.91
CA PHE A 69 -6.51 -1.94 -3.28
C PHE A 69 -7.68 -1.92 -4.25
N GLY A 70 -7.43 -1.48 -5.49
CA GLY A 70 -8.49 -1.38 -6.48
C GLY A 70 -8.04 -1.79 -7.87
N THR A 71 -8.92 -2.47 -8.60
CA THR A 71 -8.72 -2.82 -10.01
C THR A 71 -10.06 -2.91 -10.74
N GLY A 72 -10.03 -2.81 -12.08
CA GLY A 72 -11.25 -2.99 -12.86
C GLY A 72 -11.76 -4.42 -12.80
N THR A 73 -13.05 -4.60 -12.51
CA THR A 73 -13.69 -5.92 -12.41
C THR A 73 -13.65 -6.72 -13.71
N PHE A 74 -13.51 -6.05 -14.85
CA PHE A 74 -13.38 -6.64 -16.19
C PHE A 74 -11.98 -7.18 -16.49
N LYS A 75 -10.95 -6.85 -15.67
CA LYS A 75 -9.56 -7.23 -15.92
C LYS A 75 -9.30 -8.69 -15.56
N ARG A 76 -8.32 -9.30 -16.24
CA ARG A 76 -7.91 -10.69 -15.96
C ARG A 76 -7.48 -10.90 -14.51
N VAL A 77 -6.79 -9.92 -13.93
CA VAL A 77 -6.35 -9.97 -12.53
C VAL A 77 -7.52 -10.15 -11.56
N PHE A 78 -8.65 -9.47 -11.81
CA PHE A 78 -9.84 -9.61 -10.97
C PHE A 78 -10.38 -11.04 -11.00
N ARG A 79 -10.49 -11.64 -12.20
CA ARG A 79 -10.90 -13.04 -12.33
C ARG A 79 -9.92 -14.01 -11.68
N GLN A 80 -8.60 -13.75 -11.79
CA GLN A 80 -7.57 -14.60 -11.20
C GLN A 80 -7.67 -14.62 -9.68
N MET A 81 -7.73 -13.42 -9.02
CA MET A 81 -7.83 -13.34 -7.57
C MET A 81 -9.19 -13.81 -7.02
N THR A 82 -10.25 -13.79 -7.84
CA THR A 82 -11.54 -14.39 -7.47
C THR A 82 -11.49 -15.92 -7.54
N ALA A 83 -10.77 -16.46 -8.51
CA ALA A 83 -10.61 -17.93 -8.67
C ALA A 83 -9.62 -18.51 -7.64
N ASN A 84 -8.55 -17.79 -7.35
CA ASN A 84 -7.57 -18.13 -6.31
C ASN A 84 -7.22 -16.85 -5.53
N PRO A 85 -7.71 -16.72 -4.27
CA PRO A 85 -7.52 -15.51 -3.49
C PRO A 85 -6.13 -15.37 -2.85
N HIS A 86 -5.27 -16.39 -2.95
CA HIS A 86 -3.90 -16.31 -2.45
C HIS A 86 -3.03 -15.49 -3.40
N VAL A 87 -2.50 -14.38 -2.89
CA VAL A 87 -1.77 -13.40 -3.69
C VAL A 87 -0.53 -12.90 -2.96
N GLU A 88 0.36 -12.22 -3.68
CA GLU A 88 1.50 -11.53 -3.10
C GLU A 88 1.62 -10.13 -3.71
N ILE A 89 1.96 -9.15 -2.88
CA ILE A 89 2.41 -7.83 -3.27
C ILE A 89 3.93 -7.78 -3.13
N LEU A 90 4.62 -7.36 -4.20
CA LEU A 90 6.06 -7.13 -4.23
C LEU A 90 6.34 -5.67 -4.54
N ALA A 91 7.05 -4.98 -3.65
CA ALA A 91 7.44 -3.59 -3.82
C ALA A 91 8.95 -3.41 -3.60
N VAL A 92 9.56 -2.48 -4.33
CA VAL A 92 10.99 -2.18 -4.21
C VAL A 92 11.18 -0.71 -3.84
N ARG A 93 12.02 -0.46 -2.85
CA ARG A 93 12.38 0.87 -2.36
C ARG A 93 13.88 0.96 -2.13
N GLY A 94 14.61 1.56 -3.07
CA GLY A 94 16.07 1.61 -2.99
C GLY A 94 16.68 0.21 -2.99
N SER A 95 17.40 -0.14 -1.91
CA SER A 95 18.00 -1.47 -1.71
C SER A 95 17.12 -2.44 -0.93
N GLU A 96 15.93 -2.00 -0.52
CA GLU A 96 14.96 -2.80 0.22
C GLU A 96 13.83 -3.26 -0.69
N PHE A 97 13.26 -4.42 -0.39
CA PHE A 97 12.01 -4.87 -1.00
C PHE A 97 11.06 -5.40 0.08
N LEU A 98 9.78 -5.23 -0.19
CA LEU A 98 8.69 -5.72 0.64
C LEU A 98 7.99 -6.83 -0.10
N ARG A 99 7.70 -7.92 0.61
CA ARG A 99 6.77 -8.97 0.21
C ARG A 99 5.59 -8.94 1.18
N TYR A 100 4.39 -8.92 0.66
CA TYR A 100 3.17 -8.97 1.46
C TYR A 100 2.23 -10.00 0.81
N ASP A 101 2.21 -11.19 1.35
CA ASP A 101 1.28 -12.24 0.97
C ASP A 101 0.01 -12.20 1.83
N GLY A 102 -1.08 -12.73 1.30
CA GLY A 102 -2.35 -12.79 2.01
C GLY A 102 -3.48 -13.33 1.15
N THR A 103 -4.66 -13.36 1.75
CA THR A 103 -5.90 -13.81 1.12
C THR A 103 -6.76 -12.62 0.74
N VAL A 104 -7.14 -12.50 -0.53
CA VAL A 104 -8.01 -11.43 -1.03
C VAL A 104 -9.41 -11.57 -0.46
N VAL A 105 -9.92 -10.45 0.08
CA VAL A 105 -11.33 -10.26 0.41
C VAL A 105 -11.86 -9.12 -0.45
N LEU A 106 -12.87 -9.41 -1.28
CA LEU A 106 -13.54 -8.42 -2.11
C LEU A 106 -14.52 -7.59 -1.27
N GLU A 107 -14.57 -6.28 -1.52
CA GLU A 107 -15.58 -5.43 -0.91
C GLU A 107 -16.95 -5.72 -1.54
N GLU A 108 -17.96 -5.96 -0.70
CA GLU A 108 -19.30 -6.33 -1.13
C GLU A 108 -20.12 -5.15 -1.65
N THR A 109 -19.74 -3.92 -1.26
CA THR A 109 -20.44 -2.69 -1.66
C THR A 109 -19.56 -1.81 -2.52
N ASP A 110 -20.18 -0.99 -3.35
CA ASP A 110 -19.49 0.00 -4.19
C ASP A 110 -19.11 1.29 -3.42
N ASP A 111 -19.50 1.42 -2.14
CA ASP A 111 -19.32 2.64 -1.36
C ASP A 111 -17.86 3.11 -1.31
N LEU A 112 -16.93 2.18 -1.09
CA LEU A 112 -15.50 2.48 -1.06
C LEU A 112 -14.98 2.87 -2.45
N ALA A 113 -15.42 2.17 -3.50
CA ALA A 113 -15.08 2.49 -4.89
C ALA A 113 -15.59 3.89 -5.26
N GLU A 114 -16.82 4.23 -4.91
CA GLU A 114 -17.39 5.55 -5.15
C GLU A 114 -16.64 6.65 -4.38
N ALA A 115 -16.25 6.41 -3.12
CA ALA A 115 -15.45 7.35 -2.32
C ALA A 115 -14.07 7.60 -2.94
N VAL A 116 -13.45 6.56 -3.50
CA VAL A 116 -12.19 6.66 -4.23
C VAL A 116 -12.36 7.44 -5.53
N LEU A 117 -13.35 7.11 -6.34
CA LEU A 117 -13.63 7.76 -7.62
C LEU A 117 -14.00 9.24 -7.45
N ALA A 118 -14.64 9.61 -6.35
CA ALA A 118 -14.93 11.00 -6.02
C ALA A 118 -13.65 11.84 -5.82
N LYS A 119 -12.56 11.21 -5.37
CA LYS A 119 -11.26 11.86 -5.14
C LYS A 119 -10.26 11.70 -6.30
N ALA A 120 -10.60 10.89 -7.30
CA ALA A 120 -9.73 10.54 -8.42
C ALA A 120 -10.42 10.75 -9.77
N PRO A 121 -10.56 12.02 -10.24
CA PRO A 121 -11.31 12.35 -11.48
C PRO A 121 -10.85 11.56 -12.70
N ALA A 122 -9.56 11.36 -12.88
CA ALA A 122 -9.01 10.57 -14.00
C ALA A 122 -9.45 9.10 -13.96
N MET A 123 -9.65 8.52 -12.77
CA MET A 123 -10.20 7.17 -12.65
C MET A 123 -11.71 7.17 -12.96
N ARG A 124 -12.45 8.22 -12.57
CA ARG A 124 -13.87 8.35 -12.86
C ARG A 124 -14.17 8.47 -14.36
N GLU A 125 -13.23 8.99 -15.16
CA GLU A 125 -13.36 8.96 -16.63
C GLU A 125 -13.38 7.53 -17.18
N VAL A 126 -12.74 6.59 -16.51
CA VAL A 126 -12.69 5.18 -16.91
C VAL A 126 -13.85 4.38 -16.30
N TYR A 127 -14.09 4.56 -15.00
CA TYR A 127 -15.07 3.78 -14.23
C TYR A 127 -16.33 4.60 -13.99
N ASN A 128 -17.32 4.43 -14.86
CA ASN A 128 -18.60 5.16 -14.80
C ASN A 128 -19.69 4.43 -15.57
N ASP A 129 -20.93 4.92 -15.47
CA ASP A 129 -22.09 4.32 -16.12
C ASP A 129 -22.03 4.39 -17.65
N SER A 130 -21.40 5.43 -18.22
CA SER A 130 -21.27 5.56 -19.68
C SER A 130 -20.34 4.52 -20.27
N THR A 131 -19.29 4.15 -19.57
CA THR A 131 -18.37 3.09 -20.00
C THR A 131 -18.84 1.69 -19.62
N GLY A 132 -19.73 1.59 -18.62
CA GLY A 132 -20.16 0.33 -18.03
C GLY A 132 -19.05 -0.40 -17.24
N LEU A 133 -17.87 0.21 -17.11
CA LEU A 133 -16.74 -0.36 -16.38
C LEU A 133 -16.84 -0.06 -14.88
N ARG A 134 -16.53 -1.04 -14.05
CA ARG A 134 -16.58 -0.90 -12.57
C ARG A 134 -15.20 -1.07 -11.95
N LEU A 135 -14.95 -0.29 -10.90
CA LEU A 135 -13.81 -0.44 -10.03
C LEU A 135 -14.18 -1.41 -8.91
N GLY A 136 -13.48 -2.53 -8.81
CA GLY A 136 -13.60 -3.46 -7.69
C GLY A 136 -12.54 -3.15 -6.64
N MET A 137 -12.97 -3.00 -5.38
CA MET A 137 -12.10 -2.78 -4.24
C MET A 137 -11.90 -4.09 -3.48
N PHE A 138 -10.73 -4.24 -2.85
CA PHE A 138 -10.39 -5.42 -2.05
C PHE A 138 -9.33 -5.08 -1.01
N HIS A 139 -9.22 -5.90 0.02
CA HIS A 139 -8.13 -5.91 0.98
C HIS A 139 -7.56 -7.32 1.13
N LEU A 140 -6.47 -7.48 1.87
CA LEU A 140 -5.91 -8.79 2.20
C LEU A 140 -6.12 -9.10 3.68
N THR A 141 -6.42 -10.35 3.98
CA THR A 141 -6.48 -10.91 5.33
C THR A 141 -5.45 -12.02 5.49
N ASP A 142 -5.17 -12.39 6.74
CA ASP A 142 -4.21 -13.44 7.10
C ASP A 142 -2.83 -13.19 6.47
N GLY A 143 -2.46 -11.91 6.37
CA GLY A 143 -1.29 -11.49 5.65
C GLY A 143 -0.01 -11.57 6.47
N THR A 144 1.09 -11.88 5.79
CA THR A 144 2.45 -11.79 6.31
C THR A 144 3.23 -10.78 5.48
N VAL A 145 3.91 -9.86 6.17
CA VAL A 145 4.78 -8.88 5.54
C VAL A 145 6.22 -9.18 5.90
N GLU A 146 7.08 -9.23 4.88
CA GLU A 146 8.52 -9.31 5.02
C GLU A 146 9.18 -8.09 4.37
N ILE A 147 10.00 -7.38 5.13
CA ILE A 147 10.90 -6.35 4.59
C ILE A 147 12.30 -6.93 4.54
N CYS A 148 12.90 -6.95 3.36
CA CYS A 148 14.15 -7.60 3.06
C CYS A 148 15.15 -6.65 2.38
N THR A 149 16.42 -7.03 2.45
CA THR A 149 17.51 -6.48 1.62
C THR A 149 18.14 -7.61 0.81
N ALA A 150 19.04 -7.29 -0.11
CA ALA A 150 19.79 -8.31 -0.86
C ALA A 150 20.62 -9.26 0.04
N THR A 151 20.93 -8.85 1.28
CA THR A 151 21.75 -9.62 2.22
C THR A 151 20.93 -10.38 3.27
N GLY A 152 19.61 -10.25 3.27
CA GLY A 152 18.73 -10.99 4.17
C GLY A 152 17.47 -10.26 4.58
N GLN A 153 16.66 -10.96 5.35
CA GLN A 153 15.43 -10.46 5.92
C GLN A 153 15.72 -9.45 7.05
N LYS A 154 14.97 -8.35 7.09
CA LYS A 154 15.16 -7.27 8.06
C LYS A 154 14.05 -7.25 9.11
N GLU A 155 12.80 -7.45 8.69
CA GLU A 155 11.62 -7.41 9.56
C GLU A 155 10.54 -8.35 9.01
N THR A 156 9.77 -9.00 9.90
CA THR A 156 8.56 -9.76 9.56
C THR A 156 7.46 -9.45 10.55
N PHE A 157 6.24 -9.25 10.07
CA PHE A 157 5.06 -9.02 10.90
C PHE A 157 3.78 -9.44 10.17
N ALA A 158 2.73 -9.71 10.96
CA ALA A 158 1.38 -9.96 10.43
C ALA A 158 0.63 -8.66 10.13
N LEU A 159 -0.26 -8.71 9.14
CA LEU A 159 -1.14 -7.61 8.77
C LEU A 159 -2.57 -8.14 8.53
#